data_2f2e161fea9f657235abb52da7ad781d
#
_entry.id   2f2e161fea9f657235abb52da7ad781d
#
_cell.length_a   1.000
_cell.length_b   1.000
_cell.length_c   1.000
_cell.angle_alpha   90.00
_cell.angle_beta   90.00
_cell.angle_gamma   90.00
#
_symmetry.space_group_name_H-M   'P 1'
#
loop_
_entity.id
_entity.type
_entity.pdbx_description
1 polymer ?
#
loop_
_entity_poly.entity_id
_entity_poly.type
_entity_poly.pdbx_seq_one_letter_code
_entity_poly.pdbx_strand_id
1 'polypeptide(L)'
;MLQKRIGVAACAIATLFMAATPTARAHPDTGNRTGACQAWQSTTVASGLGALENLEPDGRGGFYLSAINDGRLLHVDDRGTGTTVLSGLDHPAGLRLSGSSLYFLTGNNPGTSRGTLQRLDLDTGQATTLLTGLPAPNGLLFLPGGDLIFSQLTVPTRGIDRYSPATGRHTRSWSDTPLPNGLALTPDRTALYTENSALSTVLRLPLDKPNATSTIARLPGLIAGSDDMQATRDGTLYVAGDTSGEVYAVNTDTGRVCTIARGLSQLALPPNGPTSVRVAPGPEGNALYVTAIDGKLRRLQPPAGIDLTPVV
;
A
#
# COMPACT_ATOMS: atom_id res chain seq x y z
N MET A 1 -13.44 -6.12 85.73
CA MET A 1 -14.34 -6.03 84.59
C MET A 1 -13.58 -6.52 83.34
N LEU A 2 -13.95 -7.72 82.93
CA LEU A 2 -13.14 -8.51 82.00
C LEU A 2 -13.91 -8.56 80.65
N GLN A 3 -13.30 -7.94 79.56
CA GLN A 3 -13.84 -8.09 78.24
C GLN A 3 -13.27 -9.31 77.54
N LYS A 4 -14.14 -10.23 77.17
CA LYS A 4 -13.84 -11.40 76.36
C LYS A 4 -13.86 -11.01 74.88
N ARG A 5 -12.74 -11.25 74.18
CA ARG A 5 -12.65 -11.20 72.71
C ARG A 5 -13.09 -12.52 72.13
N ILE A 6 -14.07 -12.48 71.25
CA ILE A 6 -14.50 -13.62 70.42
C ILE A 6 -13.83 -13.49 69.06
N GLY A 7 -12.98 -14.44 68.74
CA GLY A 7 -12.38 -14.53 67.41
C GLY A 7 -13.29 -15.26 66.45
N VAL A 8 -13.53 -14.64 65.28
CA VAL A 8 -14.22 -15.26 64.14
C VAL A 8 -13.17 -15.68 63.12
N ALA A 9 -13.07 -17.00 62.92
CA ALA A 9 -12.24 -17.58 61.85
C ALA A 9 -12.97 -17.47 60.51
N ALA A 10 -12.43 -16.72 59.58
CA ALA A 10 -12.89 -16.67 58.19
C ALA A 10 -12.20 -17.77 57.40
N CYS A 11 -12.98 -18.73 56.91
CA CYS A 11 -12.57 -19.79 55.99
C CYS A 11 -12.56 -19.22 54.57
N ALA A 12 -11.39 -18.98 54.00
CA ALA A 12 -11.25 -18.55 52.59
C ALA A 12 -11.31 -19.79 51.68
N ILE A 13 -12.36 -19.88 50.90
CA ILE A 13 -12.49 -20.86 49.81
C ILE A 13 -11.81 -20.23 48.56
N ALA A 14 -10.64 -20.74 48.19
CA ALA A 14 -9.95 -20.39 46.95
C ALA A 14 -10.59 -21.20 45.81
N THR A 15 -11.41 -20.56 45.00
CA THR A 15 -11.87 -21.10 43.73
C THR A 15 -10.78 -20.89 42.66
N LEU A 16 -10.14 -22.00 42.25
CA LEU A 16 -9.23 -22.05 41.11
C LEU A 16 -10.06 -21.87 39.82
N PHE A 17 -10.00 -20.69 39.21
CA PHE A 17 -10.38 -20.52 37.81
C PHE A 17 -9.22 -20.98 36.90
N MET A 18 -9.36 -22.18 36.32
CA MET A 18 -8.54 -22.60 35.20
C MET A 18 -8.98 -21.76 33.97
N ALA A 19 -8.20 -20.77 33.63
CA ALA A 19 -8.32 -20.07 32.36
C ALA A 19 -7.84 -21.04 31.25
N ALA A 20 -8.77 -21.48 30.40
CA ALA A 20 -8.45 -22.20 29.20
C ALA A 20 -7.75 -21.20 28.24
N THR A 21 -6.46 -21.40 28.03
CA THR A 21 -5.72 -20.70 26.95
C THR A 21 -6.27 -21.15 25.59
N PRO A 22 -6.67 -20.23 24.69
CA PRO A 22 -7.03 -20.63 23.35
C PRO A 22 -5.77 -21.18 22.67
N THR A 23 -5.79 -22.46 22.34
CA THR A 23 -4.79 -23.08 21.47
C THR A 23 -4.90 -22.43 20.09
N ALA A 24 -3.93 -21.59 19.76
CA ALA A 24 -3.74 -21.13 18.39
C ALA A 24 -3.59 -22.38 17.51
N ARG A 25 -4.54 -22.60 16.60
CA ARG A 25 -4.39 -23.63 15.57
C ARG A 25 -3.22 -23.19 14.70
N ALA A 26 -2.11 -23.90 14.81
CA ALA A 26 -1.03 -23.84 13.85
C ALA A 26 -1.59 -24.27 12.48
N HIS A 27 -1.68 -23.36 11.54
CA HIS A 27 -1.83 -23.73 10.13
C HIS A 27 -0.61 -24.56 9.76
N PRO A 28 -0.78 -25.70 9.04
CA PRO A 28 0.35 -26.46 8.57
C PRO A 28 1.19 -25.56 7.65
N ASP A 29 2.44 -25.38 8.00
CA ASP A 29 3.46 -24.68 7.20
C ASP A 29 3.80 -25.56 5.99
N THR A 30 2.95 -25.52 4.96
CA THR A 30 3.13 -26.23 3.70
C THR A 30 3.67 -25.29 2.65
N GLY A 31 4.97 -25.04 2.63
CA GLY A 31 5.57 -24.35 1.53
C GLY A 31 6.98 -23.89 1.85
N ASN A 32 7.91 -24.34 1.07
CA ASN A 32 9.31 -23.95 1.08
C ASN A 32 9.46 -22.44 0.78
N ARG A 33 9.30 -21.60 1.83
CA ARG A 33 9.39 -20.13 1.75
C ARG A 33 10.83 -19.61 1.67
N THR A 34 11.81 -20.47 1.38
CA THR A 34 13.21 -20.04 1.22
C THR A 34 13.41 -19.16 -0.01
N GLY A 35 12.59 -19.31 -1.04
CA GLY A 35 12.63 -18.47 -2.25
C GLY A 35 12.21 -17.02 -2.04
N ALA A 36 11.38 -16.73 -1.04
CA ALA A 36 10.85 -15.38 -0.79
C ALA A 36 11.93 -14.35 -0.39
N CYS A 37 13.05 -14.80 0.20
CA CYS A 37 14.17 -13.95 0.60
C CYS A 37 15.32 -13.90 -0.41
N GLN A 38 15.18 -14.58 -1.56
CA GLN A 38 16.13 -14.48 -2.66
C GLN A 38 15.91 -13.22 -3.48
N ALA A 39 16.97 -12.68 -4.06
CA ALA A 39 16.85 -11.60 -5.03
C ALA A 39 16.09 -12.07 -6.26
N TRP A 40 15.07 -11.31 -6.67
CA TRP A 40 14.27 -11.61 -7.86
C TRP A 40 14.96 -11.08 -9.12
N GLN A 41 14.71 -11.74 -10.22
CA GLN A 41 15.23 -11.29 -11.51
C GLN A 41 14.48 -10.03 -11.96
N SER A 42 15.23 -8.95 -12.22
CA SER A 42 14.68 -7.66 -12.66
C SER A 42 14.88 -7.47 -14.15
N THR A 43 13.83 -7.06 -14.85
CA THR A 43 13.84 -6.70 -16.27
C THR A 43 13.20 -5.34 -16.45
N THR A 44 13.83 -4.42 -17.20
CA THR A 44 13.20 -3.15 -17.58
C THR A 44 12.18 -3.39 -18.69
N VAL A 45 10.92 -3.03 -18.46
CA VAL A 45 9.81 -3.13 -19.42
C VAL A 45 9.76 -1.90 -20.29
N ALA A 46 9.85 -0.72 -19.66
CA ALA A 46 9.87 0.57 -20.35
C ALA A 46 10.75 1.57 -19.59
N SER A 47 11.25 2.60 -20.29
CA SER A 47 12.12 3.63 -19.72
C SER A 47 11.91 4.97 -20.39
N GLY A 48 12.44 6.05 -19.78
CA GLY A 48 12.28 7.41 -20.33
C GLY A 48 10.86 7.96 -20.15
N LEU A 49 10.12 7.43 -19.17
CA LEU A 49 8.71 7.75 -18.94
C LEU A 49 8.49 9.00 -18.07
N GLY A 50 9.57 9.64 -17.59
CA GLY A 50 9.53 10.69 -16.58
C GLY A 50 9.52 10.10 -15.17
N ALA A 51 9.51 10.93 -14.13
CA ALA A 51 9.47 10.49 -12.74
C ALA A 51 8.13 9.79 -12.44
N LEU A 52 8.15 8.46 -12.27
CA LEU A 52 6.94 7.68 -12.06
C LEU A 52 6.61 7.57 -10.57
N GLU A 53 5.34 7.76 -10.22
CA GLU A 53 4.84 7.68 -8.84
C GLU A 53 4.01 6.42 -8.61
N ASN A 54 3.04 6.12 -9.45
CA ASN A 54 2.14 5.00 -9.24
C ASN A 54 1.85 4.24 -10.53
N LEU A 55 1.38 3.00 -10.40
CA LEU A 55 0.95 2.18 -11.54
C LEU A 55 -0.34 1.42 -11.22
N GLU A 56 -1.11 1.15 -12.28
CA GLU A 56 -2.33 0.35 -12.21
C GLU A 56 -2.41 -0.52 -13.47
N PRO A 57 -2.52 -1.86 -13.36
CA PRO A 57 -2.69 -2.74 -14.50
C PRO A 57 -3.98 -2.44 -15.28
N ASP A 58 -3.92 -2.48 -16.61
CA ASP A 58 -5.08 -2.27 -17.48
C ASP A 58 -5.92 -3.54 -17.71
N GLY A 59 -5.48 -4.67 -17.16
CA GLY A 59 -6.08 -5.98 -17.32
C GLY A 59 -5.85 -6.62 -18.70
N ARG A 60 -5.04 -6.00 -19.59
CA ARG A 60 -4.75 -6.45 -20.95
C ARG A 60 -3.25 -6.63 -21.21
N GLY A 61 -2.43 -6.55 -20.17
CA GLY A 61 -0.98 -6.66 -20.23
C GLY A 61 -0.24 -5.32 -20.22
N GLY A 62 -0.96 -4.21 -20.24
CA GLY A 62 -0.43 -2.85 -20.12
C GLY A 62 -0.71 -2.25 -18.74
N PHE A 63 -0.31 -0.96 -18.59
CA PHE A 63 -0.37 -0.24 -17.32
C PHE A 63 -0.73 1.23 -17.54
N TYR A 64 -1.57 1.77 -16.67
CA TYR A 64 -1.66 3.22 -16.46
C TYR A 64 -0.61 3.64 -15.42
N LEU A 65 0.09 4.74 -15.69
CA LEU A 65 1.16 5.27 -14.84
C LEU A 65 0.92 6.75 -14.56
N SER A 66 1.28 7.22 -13.37
CA SER A 66 1.41 8.65 -13.09
C SER A 66 2.87 9.08 -13.19
N ALA A 67 3.15 10.07 -14.03
CA ALA A 67 4.44 10.74 -14.15
C ALA A 67 4.36 12.06 -13.36
N ILE A 68 4.78 12.00 -12.08
CA ILE A 68 4.49 13.02 -11.08
C ILE A 68 5.06 14.39 -11.42
N ASN A 69 6.34 14.47 -11.82
CA ASN A 69 7.00 15.73 -12.12
C ASN A 69 6.60 16.30 -13.48
N ASP A 70 6.17 15.43 -14.40
CA ASP A 70 5.77 15.82 -15.75
C ASP A 70 4.29 16.20 -15.83
N GLY A 71 3.52 15.98 -14.75
CA GLY A 71 2.09 16.27 -14.72
C GLY A 71 1.30 15.46 -15.74
N ARG A 72 1.62 14.17 -15.93
CA ARG A 72 0.99 13.33 -16.95
C ARG A 72 0.47 12.00 -16.38
N LEU A 73 -0.62 11.51 -16.96
CA LEU A 73 -0.97 10.10 -16.93
C LEU A 73 -0.54 9.47 -18.25
N LEU A 74 0.10 8.31 -18.15
CA LEU A 74 0.58 7.53 -19.28
C LEU A 74 -0.16 6.20 -19.34
N HIS A 75 -0.28 5.63 -20.54
CA HIS A 75 -0.57 4.24 -20.77
C HIS A 75 0.66 3.60 -21.42
N VAL A 76 1.16 2.54 -20.83
CA VAL A 76 2.22 1.71 -21.40
C VAL A 76 1.59 0.40 -21.84
N ASP A 77 1.71 0.06 -23.12
CA ASP A 77 1.15 -1.17 -23.69
C ASP A 77 1.99 -2.41 -23.32
N ASP A 78 1.53 -3.58 -23.75
CA ASP A 78 2.19 -4.87 -23.52
C ASP A 78 3.58 -5.00 -24.16
N ARG A 79 3.92 -4.07 -25.08
CA ARG A 79 5.23 -3.96 -25.76
C ARG A 79 6.17 -2.96 -25.09
N GLY A 80 5.70 -2.28 -24.04
CA GLY A 80 6.46 -1.25 -23.33
C GLY A 80 6.41 0.12 -23.99
N THR A 81 5.50 0.35 -24.96
CA THR A 81 5.34 1.65 -25.62
C THR A 81 4.47 2.56 -24.76
N GLY A 82 5.01 3.70 -24.34
CA GLY A 82 4.31 4.69 -23.54
C GLY A 82 3.59 5.73 -24.38
N THR A 83 2.33 6.01 -24.08
CA THR A 83 1.52 7.09 -24.67
C THR A 83 0.93 7.97 -23.56
N THR A 84 0.84 9.29 -23.81
CA THR A 84 0.20 10.21 -22.86
C THR A 84 -1.31 10.11 -22.98
N VAL A 85 -1.98 9.82 -21.86
CA VAL A 85 -3.45 9.73 -21.77
C VAL A 85 -4.04 11.08 -21.32
N LEU A 86 -3.39 11.74 -20.38
CA LEU A 86 -3.79 13.05 -19.86
C LEU A 86 -2.55 13.86 -19.47
N SER A 87 -2.59 15.17 -19.63
CA SER A 87 -1.48 16.07 -19.29
C SER A 87 -1.96 17.35 -18.63
N GLY A 88 -1.02 18.16 -18.11
CA GLY A 88 -1.33 19.42 -17.43
C GLY A 88 -1.82 19.22 -16.00
N LEU A 89 -1.49 18.11 -15.39
CA LEU A 89 -1.87 17.76 -14.01
C LEU A 89 -0.85 18.31 -13.00
N ASP A 90 -1.32 18.67 -11.83
CA ASP A 90 -0.46 19.04 -10.70
C ASP A 90 -0.04 17.77 -9.94
N HIS A 91 1.20 17.30 -10.09
CA HIS A 91 1.78 16.16 -9.36
C HIS A 91 0.82 14.98 -9.22
N PRO A 92 0.47 14.26 -10.31
CA PRO A 92 -0.41 13.10 -10.24
C PRO A 92 0.23 11.96 -9.46
N ALA A 93 -0.59 11.27 -8.65
CA ALA A 93 -0.15 10.21 -7.73
C ALA A 93 -0.97 8.92 -7.91
N GLY A 94 -1.58 8.42 -6.85
CA GLY A 94 -2.29 7.14 -6.82
C GLY A 94 -3.33 6.98 -7.93
N LEU A 95 -3.35 5.81 -8.54
CA LEU A 95 -4.26 5.42 -9.63
C LEU A 95 -5.06 4.18 -9.23
N ARG A 96 -6.34 4.10 -9.66
CA ARG A 96 -7.12 2.85 -9.61
C ARG A 96 -8.11 2.78 -10.77
N LEU A 97 -8.16 1.63 -11.40
CA LEU A 97 -9.06 1.34 -12.51
C LEU A 97 -10.33 0.64 -12.01
N SER A 98 -11.48 1.06 -12.51
CA SER A 98 -12.76 0.38 -12.30
C SER A 98 -13.58 0.45 -13.57
N GLY A 99 -13.73 -0.67 -14.29
CA GLY A 99 -14.33 -0.68 -15.62
C GLY A 99 -13.55 0.21 -16.60
N SER A 100 -14.24 1.14 -17.27
CA SER A 100 -13.61 2.17 -18.13
C SER A 100 -13.29 3.47 -17.39
N SER A 101 -13.36 3.49 -16.07
CA SER A 101 -13.07 4.69 -15.27
C SER A 101 -11.72 4.55 -14.55
N LEU A 102 -10.79 5.45 -14.84
CA LEU A 102 -9.52 5.58 -14.12
C LEU A 102 -9.67 6.69 -13.08
N TYR A 103 -9.66 6.31 -11.79
CA TYR A 103 -9.61 7.25 -10.68
C TYR A 103 -8.17 7.61 -10.37
N PHE A 104 -7.90 8.87 -10.10
CA PHE A 104 -6.55 9.33 -9.80
C PHE A 104 -6.53 10.55 -8.88
N LEU A 105 -5.39 10.69 -8.20
CA LEU A 105 -5.10 11.81 -7.32
C LEU A 105 -4.16 12.79 -8.00
N THR A 106 -4.28 14.08 -7.66
CA THR A 106 -3.32 15.12 -8.04
C THR A 106 -2.96 16.00 -6.86
N GLY A 107 -1.89 16.80 -6.97
CA GLY A 107 -1.43 17.68 -5.91
C GLY A 107 -0.63 16.96 -4.83
N ASN A 108 0.04 15.86 -5.17
CA ASN A 108 0.98 15.16 -4.29
C ASN A 108 2.26 15.98 -4.11
N ASN A 109 2.10 17.13 -3.47
CA ASN A 109 3.21 18.04 -3.16
C ASN A 109 3.08 18.48 -1.70
N PRO A 110 3.98 18.04 -0.81
CA PRO A 110 3.93 18.37 0.61
C PRO A 110 3.83 19.88 0.85
N GLY A 111 2.94 20.27 1.77
CA GLY A 111 2.68 21.67 2.11
C GLY A 111 1.62 22.36 1.24
N THR A 112 1.00 21.69 0.29
CA THR A 112 -0.13 22.22 -0.49
C THR A 112 -1.46 21.64 -0.02
N SER A 113 -2.56 22.36 -0.28
CA SER A 113 -3.95 21.92 -0.06
C SER A 113 -4.77 22.05 -1.35
N ARG A 114 -4.12 21.88 -2.50
CA ARG A 114 -4.74 22.02 -3.83
C ARG A 114 -4.98 20.69 -4.52
N GLY A 115 -4.69 19.59 -3.84
CA GLY A 115 -4.89 18.25 -4.38
C GLY A 115 -6.35 17.97 -4.74
N THR A 116 -6.54 17.03 -5.65
CA THR A 116 -7.86 16.61 -6.13
C THR A 116 -7.96 15.10 -6.20
N LEU A 117 -9.19 14.58 -6.09
CA LEU A 117 -9.57 13.27 -6.58
C LEU A 117 -10.33 13.46 -7.88
N GLN A 118 -9.92 12.79 -8.94
CA GLN A 118 -10.53 12.88 -10.27
C GLN A 118 -10.88 11.50 -10.81
N ARG A 119 -11.79 11.48 -11.80
CA ARG A 119 -12.15 10.31 -12.58
C ARG A 119 -11.97 10.64 -14.07
N LEU A 120 -11.17 9.88 -14.77
CA LEU A 120 -11.05 9.89 -16.22
C LEU A 120 -11.91 8.78 -16.80
N ASP A 121 -12.83 9.13 -17.67
CA ASP A 121 -13.56 8.19 -18.51
C ASP A 121 -12.66 7.83 -19.71
N LEU A 122 -12.24 6.58 -19.78
CA LEU A 122 -11.27 6.10 -20.80
C LEU A 122 -11.89 5.96 -22.18
N ASP A 123 -13.23 5.83 -22.29
CA ASP A 123 -13.93 5.72 -23.54
C ASP A 123 -14.09 7.10 -24.21
N THR A 124 -14.30 8.15 -23.41
CA THR A 124 -14.50 9.51 -23.90
C THR A 124 -13.28 10.43 -23.77
N GLY A 125 -12.31 10.04 -22.93
CA GLY A 125 -11.16 10.87 -22.59
C GLY A 125 -11.49 12.07 -21.68
N GLN A 126 -12.72 12.13 -21.11
CA GLN A 126 -13.13 13.24 -20.26
C GLN A 126 -12.77 13.02 -18.79
N ALA A 127 -12.09 13.99 -18.19
CA ALA A 127 -11.79 13.99 -16.75
C ALA A 127 -12.83 14.82 -15.99
N THR A 128 -13.27 14.29 -14.84
CA THR A 128 -14.20 14.94 -13.91
C THR A 128 -13.55 15.03 -12.54
N THR A 129 -13.53 16.24 -11.97
CA THR A 129 -13.07 16.45 -10.58
C THR A 129 -14.16 16.07 -9.60
N LEU A 130 -13.85 15.15 -8.69
CA LEU A 130 -14.77 14.65 -7.67
C LEU A 130 -14.58 15.36 -6.33
N LEU A 131 -13.33 15.61 -5.95
CA LEU A 131 -12.96 16.33 -4.73
C LEU A 131 -11.86 17.34 -5.03
N THR A 132 -11.84 18.44 -4.28
CA THR A 132 -10.79 19.47 -4.30
C THR A 132 -10.32 19.80 -2.90
N GLY A 133 -9.20 20.53 -2.79
CA GLY A 133 -8.68 21.00 -1.51
C GLY A 133 -8.09 19.88 -0.66
N LEU A 134 -7.58 18.84 -1.28
CA LEU A 134 -6.92 17.73 -0.61
C LEU A 134 -5.46 18.07 -0.29
N PRO A 135 -4.99 17.86 0.93
CA PRO A 135 -3.61 18.12 1.30
C PRO A 135 -2.70 16.95 0.91
N ALA A 136 -1.88 17.12 -0.12
CA ALA A 136 -0.90 16.16 -0.63
C ALA A 136 -1.41 14.69 -0.66
N PRO A 137 -2.52 14.39 -1.40
CA PRO A 137 -3.04 13.04 -1.47
C PRO A 137 -2.08 12.15 -2.27
N ASN A 138 -1.88 10.89 -1.82
CA ASN A 138 -0.90 9.98 -2.42
C ASN A 138 -1.48 8.61 -2.77
N GLY A 139 -1.58 7.66 -1.83
CA GLY A 139 -2.11 6.32 -2.08
C GLY A 139 -3.61 6.31 -2.31
N LEU A 140 -4.10 5.49 -3.24
CA LEU A 140 -5.52 5.34 -3.57
C LEU A 140 -5.90 3.86 -3.58
N LEU A 141 -7.06 3.50 -3.04
CA LEU A 141 -7.53 2.12 -3.00
C LEU A 141 -9.07 2.06 -2.99
N PHE A 142 -9.65 1.06 -3.69
CA PHE A 142 -11.05 0.71 -3.51
C PHE A 142 -11.26 -0.19 -2.30
N LEU A 143 -12.25 0.13 -1.47
CA LEU A 143 -12.76 -0.76 -0.44
C LEU A 143 -13.76 -1.78 -1.01
N PRO A 144 -13.95 -2.92 -0.33
CA PRO A 144 -15.10 -3.77 -0.60
C PRO A 144 -16.39 -2.96 -0.50
N GLY A 145 -17.18 -2.95 -1.58
CA GLY A 145 -18.39 -2.11 -1.65
C GLY A 145 -18.25 -0.84 -2.50
N GLY A 146 -17.05 -0.57 -3.05
CA GLY A 146 -16.85 0.44 -4.09
C GLY A 146 -16.51 1.85 -3.59
N ASP A 147 -16.42 2.07 -2.29
CA ASP A 147 -15.87 3.32 -1.76
C ASP A 147 -14.36 3.40 -2.01
N LEU A 148 -13.87 4.60 -2.21
CA LEU A 148 -12.42 4.89 -2.31
C LEU A 148 -11.89 5.37 -0.97
N ILE A 149 -10.69 4.96 -0.64
CA ILE A 149 -9.87 5.58 0.41
C ILE A 149 -8.60 6.11 -0.21
N PHE A 150 -8.08 7.18 0.36
CA PHE A 150 -6.81 7.76 -0.06
C PHE A 150 -6.04 8.33 1.13
N SER A 151 -4.74 8.13 1.09
CA SER A 151 -3.80 8.66 2.09
C SER A 151 -3.46 10.12 1.82
N GLN A 152 -3.05 10.84 2.87
CA GLN A 152 -2.61 12.24 2.79
C GLN A 152 -1.27 12.40 3.50
N LEU A 153 -0.26 12.76 2.74
CA LEU A 153 1.14 12.86 3.19
C LEU A 153 1.46 14.27 3.70
N THR A 154 0.85 14.70 4.81
CA THR A 154 1.02 16.05 5.36
C THR A 154 1.36 16.07 6.84
N VAL A 155 1.94 17.19 7.29
CA VAL A 155 2.19 17.50 8.71
C VAL A 155 1.49 18.82 9.06
N PRO A 156 0.65 18.88 10.10
CA PRO A 156 0.16 17.75 10.87
C PRO A 156 -0.67 16.79 10.02
N THR A 157 -0.51 15.50 10.28
CA THR A 157 -1.15 14.46 9.47
C THR A 157 -2.67 14.56 9.51
N ARG A 158 -3.31 14.31 8.37
CA ARG A 158 -4.77 14.12 8.26
C ARG A 158 -5.16 12.67 8.07
N GLY A 159 -4.17 11.78 7.95
CA GLY A 159 -4.37 10.35 7.84
C GLY A 159 -4.97 9.92 6.51
N ILE A 160 -6.04 9.13 6.57
CA ILE A 160 -6.71 8.54 5.42
C ILE A 160 -8.13 9.07 5.34
N ASP A 161 -8.52 9.56 4.17
CA ASP A 161 -9.90 9.98 3.87
C ASP A 161 -10.65 8.85 3.15
N ARG A 162 -11.99 8.88 3.19
CA ARG A 162 -12.87 7.96 2.48
C ARG A 162 -13.86 8.73 1.63
N TYR A 163 -14.04 8.32 0.38
CA TYR A 163 -15.00 8.88 -0.57
C TYR A 163 -15.90 7.80 -1.15
N SER A 164 -17.20 8.05 -1.18
CA SER A 164 -18.19 7.16 -1.80
C SER A 164 -18.59 7.71 -3.18
N PRO A 165 -18.16 7.08 -4.28
CA PRO A 165 -18.58 7.48 -5.62
C PRO A 165 -20.10 7.41 -5.84
N ALA A 166 -20.77 6.46 -5.18
CA ALA A 166 -22.20 6.25 -5.31
C ALA A 166 -23.04 7.40 -4.71
N THR A 167 -22.54 8.06 -3.66
CA THR A 167 -23.31 9.09 -2.93
C THR A 167 -22.67 10.48 -2.97
N GLY A 168 -21.41 10.57 -3.43
CA GLY A 168 -20.61 11.81 -3.34
C GLY A 168 -20.14 12.15 -1.92
N ARG A 169 -20.37 11.27 -0.94
CA ARG A 169 -20.01 11.53 0.46
C ARG A 169 -18.50 11.45 0.64
N HIS A 170 -17.92 12.51 1.23
CA HIS A 170 -16.52 12.56 1.65
C HIS A 170 -16.44 12.52 3.18
N THR A 171 -15.73 11.53 3.71
CA THR A 171 -15.42 11.40 5.15
C THR A 171 -13.93 11.70 5.33
N ARG A 172 -13.68 12.90 5.85
CA ARG A 172 -12.31 13.34 6.18
C ARG A 172 -11.81 12.63 7.43
N SER A 173 -10.51 12.34 7.48
CA SER A 173 -9.87 11.68 8.61
C SER A 173 -10.64 10.42 9.03
N TRP A 174 -11.03 9.60 8.04
CA TRP A 174 -11.63 8.30 8.31
C TRP A 174 -10.70 7.43 9.17
N SER A 175 -9.39 7.60 8.99
CA SER A 175 -8.35 7.14 9.91
C SER A 175 -7.37 8.28 10.18
N ASP A 176 -6.87 8.37 11.43
CA ASP A 176 -5.87 9.34 11.87
C ASP A 176 -4.44 8.80 11.83
N THR A 177 -4.21 7.73 11.05
CA THR A 177 -2.87 7.14 10.84
C THR A 177 -1.86 8.21 10.45
N PRO A 178 -0.72 8.33 11.16
CA PRO A 178 0.27 9.36 10.88
C PRO A 178 1.10 9.01 9.64
N LEU A 179 1.24 9.98 8.73
CA LEU A 179 2.04 9.91 7.51
C LEU A 179 1.84 8.63 6.69
N PRO A 180 0.56 8.27 6.39
CA PRO A 180 0.27 7.11 5.56
C PRO A 180 0.65 7.41 4.11
N ASN A 181 1.15 6.42 3.38
CA ASN A 181 1.43 6.53 1.95
C ASN A 181 0.66 5.43 1.20
N GLY A 182 1.28 4.29 0.88
CA GLY A 182 0.61 3.18 0.19
C GLY A 182 -0.54 2.55 0.97
N LEU A 183 -1.44 1.89 0.24
CA LEU A 183 -2.63 1.25 0.78
C LEU A 183 -2.85 -0.11 0.11
N ALA A 184 -3.04 -1.16 0.91
CA ALA A 184 -3.41 -2.48 0.41
C ALA A 184 -4.47 -3.13 1.33
N LEU A 185 -5.38 -3.94 0.77
CA LEU A 185 -6.30 -4.76 1.57
C LEU A 185 -5.58 -5.97 2.15
N THR A 186 -6.01 -6.41 3.35
CA THR A 186 -5.63 -7.73 3.87
C THR A 186 -6.26 -8.85 3.04
N PRO A 187 -5.70 -10.08 3.04
CA PRO A 187 -6.25 -11.20 2.26
C PRO A 187 -7.72 -11.50 2.55
N ASP A 188 -8.15 -11.33 3.79
CA ASP A 188 -9.55 -11.50 4.22
C ASP A 188 -10.42 -10.26 3.96
N ARG A 189 -9.83 -9.17 3.46
CA ARG A 189 -10.48 -7.89 3.15
C ARG A 189 -11.21 -7.23 4.32
N THR A 190 -10.82 -7.55 5.55
CA THR A 190 -11.40 -6.97 6.79
C THR A 190 -10.59 -5.82 7.34
N ALA A 191 -9.37 -5.62 6.84
CA ALA A 191 -8.45 -4.56 7.26
C ALA A 191 -7.63 -4.03 6.07
N LEU A 192 -6.86 -2.98 6.36
CA LEU A 192 -5.86 -2.41 5.46
C LEU A 192 -4.47 -2.64 6.00
N TYR A 193 -3.52 -2.69 5.09
CA TYR A 193 -2.12 -2.37 5.35
C TYR A 193 -1.84 -0.96 4.83
N THR A 194 -1.04 -0.23 5.58
CA THR A 194 -0.40 1.03 5.19
C THR A 194 0.93 1.14 5.92
N GLU A 195 1.65 2.20 5.75
CA GLU A 195 2.86 2.48 6.52
C GLU A 195 2.81 3.84 7.22
N ASN A 196 3.68 4.00 8.19
CA ASN A 196 4.17 5.31 8.62
C ASN A 196 5.50 5.55 7.90
N SER A 197 5.48 6.38 6.85
CA SER A 197 6.64 6.63 5.98
C SER A 197 7.86 7.16 6.74
N ALA A 198 7.65 8.00 7.76
CA ALA A 198 8.74 8.56 8.56
C ALA A 198 9.43 7.52 9.47
N LEU A 199 8.68 6.51 9.92
CA LEU A 199 9.19 5.48 10.84
C LEU A 199 9.53 4.17 10.14
N SER A 200 9.29 4.06 8.84
CA SER A 200 9.47 2.83 8.05
C SER A 200 8.77 1.62 8.67
N THR A 201 7.55 1.84 9.22
CA THR A 201 6.76 0.81 9.86
C THR A 201 5.53 0.46 9.03
N VAL A 202 5.27 -0.82 8.87
CA VAL A 202 4.05 -1.32 8.25
C VAL A 202 2.98 -1.51 9.32
N LEU A 203 1.80 -0.93 9.06
CA LEU A 203 0.67 -0.90 9.97
C LEU A 203 -0.50 -1.70 9.40
N ARG A 204 -1.31 -2.28 10.29
CA ARG A 204 -2.60 -2.88 9.98
C ARG A 204 -3.72 -2.09 10.66
N LEU A 205 -4.77 -1.76 9.89
CA LEU A 205 -5.94 -1.00 10.33
C LEU A 205 -7.21 -1.81 10.05
N PRO A 206 -8.00 -2.22 11.06
CA PRO A 206 -9.32 -2.83 10.84
C PRO A 206 -10.28 -1.86 10.16
N LEU A 207 -11.06 -2.32 9.17
CA LEU A 207 -12.00 -1.45 8.45
C LEU A 207 -13.16 -0.94 9.32
N ASP A 208 -13.56 -1.72 10.33
CA ASP A 208 -14.60 -1.36 11.27
C ASP A 208 -14.13 -0.42 12.40
N LYS A 209 -12.80 -0.38 12.63
CA LYS A 209 -12.15 0.46 13.65
C LYS A 209 -10.84 1.04 13.12
N PRO A 210 -10.88 1.95 12.14
CA PRO A 210 -9.70 2.37 11.38
C PRO A 210 -8.61 3.08 12.20
N ASN A 211 -8.91 3.48 13.43
CA ASN A 211 -7.94 4.08 14.36
C ASN A 211 -7.34 3.06 15.35
N ALA A 212 -7.81 1.81 15.35
CA ALA A 212 -7.21 0.73 16.14
C ALA A 212 -6.03 0.09 15.37
N THR A 213 -4.98 0.88 15.14
CA THR A 213 -3.82 0.47 14.36
C THR A 213 -2.89 -0.46 15.13
N SER A 214 -2.24 -1.38 14.44
CA SER A 214 -1.16 -2.21 14.98
C SER A 214 0.04 -2.26 14.04
N THR A 215 1.24 -2.21 14.58
CA THR A 215 2.47 -2.40 13.79
C THR A 215 2.67 -3.90 13.54
N ILE A 216 2.84 -4.28 12.28
CA ILE A 216 3.09 -5.66 11.87
C ILE A 216 4.55 -5.92 11.48
N ALA A 217 5.24 -4.89 10.98
CA ALA A 217 6.66 -5.00 10.60
C ALA A 217 7.36 -3.65 10.67
N ARG A 218 8.68 -3.70 10.71
CA ARG A 218 9.56 -2.55 10.47
C ARG A 218 10.48 -2.88 9.31
N LEU A 219 10.51 -2.01 8.30
CA LEU A 219 11.43 -2.14 7.18
C LEU A 219 12.86 -1.82 7.61
N PRO A 220 13.87 -2.47 7.02
CA PRO A 220 15.26 -2.26 7.39
C PRO A 220 15.78 -0.88 6.99
N GLY A 221 16.82 -0.41 7.71
CA GLY A 221 17.42 0.90 7.52
C GLY A 221 16.80 1.98 8.40
N LEU A 222 17.42 3.18 8.39
CA LEU A 222 16.96 4.33 9.19
C LEU A 222 15.69 4.93 8.57
N ILE A 223 15.67 5.09 7.25
CA ILE A 223 14.55 5.60 6.47
C ILE A 223 14.48 4.76 5.20
N ALA A 224 13.53 3.82 5.13
CA ALA A 224 13.31 3.03 3.92
C ALA A 224 12.64 3.88 2.81
N GLY A 225 11.93 4.95 3.20
CA GLY A 225 11.09 5.71 2.28
C GLY A 225 10.01 4.81 1.71
N SER A 226 9.32 4.07 2.61
CA SER A 226 8.21 3.22 2.17
C SER A 226 7.16 4.06 1.45
N ASP A 227 6.76 3.59 0.29
CA ASP A 227 5.89 4.33 -0.62
C ASP A 227 4.61 3.53 -0.89
N ASP A 228 4.45 2.85 -2.02
CA ASP A 228 3.22 2.09 -2.26
C ASP A 228 3.43 0.58 -2.05
N MET A 229 2.31 -0.14 -1.91
CA MET A 229 2.34 -1.55 -1.55
C MET A 229 1.20 -2.36 -2.20
N GLN A 230 1.39 -3.68 -2.28
CA GLN A 230 0.33 -4.62 -2.63
C GLN A 230 0.45 -5.92 -1.85
N ALA A 231 -0.70 -6.42 -1.35
CA ALA A 231 -0.79 -7.72 -0.72
C ALA A 231 -1.15 -8.82 -1.72
N THR A 232 -0.69 -10.04 -1.43
CA THR A 232 -1.08 -11.27 -2.10
C THR A 232 -1.87 -12.18 -1.18
N ARG A 233 -2.63 -13.10 -1.75
CA ARG A 233 -3.55 -13.98 -1.00
C ARG A 233 -2.86 -14.90 -0.01
N ASP A 234 -1.57 -15.19 -0.23
CA ASP A 234 -0.75 -15.99 0.69
C ASP A 234 -0.29 -15.25 1.94
N GLY A 235 -0.69 -13.98 2.12
CA GLY A 235 -0.32 -13.14 3.27
C GLY A 235 1.04 -12.47 3.14
N THR A 236 1.59 -12.36 1.92
CA THR A 236 2.78 -11.55 1.65
C THR A 236 2.38 -10.15 1.24
N LEU A 237 3.02 -9.14 1.82
CA LEU A 237 2.88 -7.73 1.42
C LEU A 237 4.17 -7.28 0.74
N TYR A 238 4.08 -6.82 -0.49
CA TYR A 238 5.19 -6.22 -1.24
C TYR A 238 5.15 -4.71 -1.04
N VAL A 239 6.32 -4.11 -0.74
CA VAL A 239 6.45 -2.68 -0.41
C VAL A 239 7.59 -2.08 -1.22
N ALA A 240 7.31 -0.97 -1.89
CA ALA A 240 8.32 -0.13 -2.55
C ALA A 240 9.06 0.71 -1.51
N GLY A 241 10.38 0.88 -1.67
CA GLY A 241 11.22 1.71 -0.81
C GLY A 241 11.97 2.73 -1.64
N ASP A 242 11.42 3.94 -1.77
CA ASP A 242 11.97 5.00 -2.59
C ASP A 242 13.37 5.42 -2.14
N THR A 243 13.53 5.72 -0.86
CA THR A 243 14.83 6.17 -0.33
C THR A 243 15.88 5.06 -0.29
N SER A 244 15.47 3.83 0.01
CA SER A 244 16.39 2.68 0.08
C SER A 244 16.78 2.12 -1.28
N GLY A 245 16.00 2.38 -2.33
CA GLY A 245 16.17 1.76 -3.64
C GLY A 245 15.90 0.26 -3.65
N GLU A 246 15.05 -0.20 -2.75
CA GLU A 246 14.76 -1.62 -2.53
C GLU A 246 13.28 -1.93 -2.69
N VAL A 247 12.97 -3.20 -2.95
CA VAL A 247 11.61 -3.74 -2.83
C VAL A 247 11.62 -4.82 -1.76
N TYR A 248 10.66 -4.74 -0.86
CA TYR A 248 10.53 -5.64 0.28
C TYR A 248 9.36 -6.60 0.11
N ALA A 249 9.53 -7.83 0.60
CA ALA A 249 8.47 -8.78 0.86
C ALA A 249 8.30 -8.93 2.38
N VAL A 250 7.12 -8.63 2.89
CA VAL A 250 6.78 -8.71 4.31
C VAL A 250 5.80 -9.85 4.50
N ASN A 251 6.16 -10.84 5.32
CA ASN A 251 5.21 -11.84 5.79
C ASN A 251 4.33 -11.20 6.87
N THR A 252 3.04 -11.05 6.60
CA THR A 252 2.14 -10.26 7.47
C THR A 252 1.76 -10.97 8.76
N ASP A 253 1.95 -12.30 8.85
CA ASP A 253 1.67 -13.08 10.06
C ASP A 253 2.82 -13.02 11.06
N THR A 254 4.06 -13.02 10.57
CA THR A 254 5.27 -13.09 11.40
C THR A 254 6.02 -11.77 11.52
N GLY A 255 5.71 -10.78 10.66
CA GLY A 255 6.44 -9.52 10.56
C GLY A 255 7.84 -9.67 9.92
N ARG A 256 8.20 -10.85 9.41
CA ARG A 256 9.49 -11.06 8.76
C ARG A 256 9.57 -10.26 7.46
N VAL A 257 10.66 -9.52 7.29
CA VAL A 257 10.95 -8.72 6.09
C VAL A 257 12.10 -9.32 5.32
N CYS A 258 11.94 -9.43 4.01
CA CYS A 258 12.99 -9.84 3.07
C CYS A 258 13.14 -8.79 1.97
N THR A 259 14.36 -8.39 1.65
CA THR A 259 14.62 -7.57 0.46
C THR A 259 14.68 -8.49 -0.77
N ILE A 260 13.77 -8.28 -1.73
CA ILE A 260 13.67 -9.09 -2.96
C ILE A 260 14.31 -8.42 -4.18
N ALA A 261 14.50 -7.08 -4.14
CA ALA A 261 15.24 -6.36 -5.16
C ALA A 261 16.02 -5.21 -4.50
N ARG A 262 17.21 -4.90 -5.05
CA ARG A 262 18.14 -3.88 -4.55
C ARG A 262 18.74 -3.09 -5.71
N GLY A 263 19.28 -1.90 -5.40
CA GLY A 263 19.98 -1.07 -6.38
C GLY A 263 19.05 -0.54 -7.47
N LEU A 264 17.76 -0.36 -7.15
CA LEU A 264 16.77 0.20 -8.07
C LEU A 264 16.77 1.75 -8.04
N SER A 265 17.62 2.34 -7.23
CA SER A 265 17.92 3.77 -7.26
C SER A 265 19.41 3.99 -7.40
N GLN A 266 19.79 5.17 -7.90
CA GLN A 266 21.10 5.72 -7.66
C GLN A 266 21.03 6.54 -6.37
N LEU A 267 22.13 6.60 -5.61
CA LEU A 267 22.21 7.46 -4.42
C LEU A 267 22.11 8.92 -4.88
N ALA A 268 20.91 9.46 -4.88
CA ALA A 268 20.58 10.80 -5.35
C ALA A 268 19.75 11.55 -4.29
N LEU A 269 19.82 12.86 -4.32
CA LEU A 269 18.94 13.76 -3.57
C LEU A 269 18.25 14.69 -4.58
N PRO A 270 16.92 14.64 -4.72
CA PRO A 270 15.97 13.77 -3.98
C PRO A 270 16.12 12.27 -4.35
N PRO A 271 15.58 11.35 -3.54
CA PRO A 271 15.56 9.92 -3.84
C PRO A 271 14.93 9.65 -5.21
N ASN A 272 15.38 8.58 -5.88
CA ASN A 272 14.87 8.19 -7.21
C ASN A 272 14.56 6.69 -7.31
N GLY A 273 14.24 6.08 -6.18
CA GLY A 273 13.95 4.67 -6.05
C GLY A 273 12.53 4.25 -6.43
N PRO A 274 12.17 3.00 -6.06
CA PRO A 274 10.85 2.44 -6.28
C PRO A 274 9.74 3.21 -5.56
N THR A 275 8.68 3.54 -6.29
CA THR A 275 7.54 4.30 -5.78
C THR A 275 6.29 3.44 -5.63
N SER A 276 6.04 2.50 -6.55
CA SER A 276 4.87 1.64 -6.45
C SER A 276 5.14 0.23 -6.96
N VAL A 277 4.34 -0.71 -6.48
CA VAL A 277 4.39 -2.12 -6.83
C VAL A 277 2.99 -2.64 -7.14
N ARG A 278 2.84 -3.40 -8.25
CA ARG A 278 1.60 -4.10 -8.59
C ARG A 278 1.90 -5.47 -9.18
N VAL A 279 1.07 -6.44 -8.81
CA VAL A 279 1.09 -7.76 -9.43
C VAL A 279 0.25 -7.72 -10.69
N ALA A 280 0.81 -8.22 -11.78
CA ALA A 280 0.11 -8.40 -13.03
C ALA A 280 0.65 -9.62 -13.79
N PRO A 281 -0.10 -10.16 -14.77
CA PRO A 281 0.40 -11.22 -15.63
C PRO A 281 1.70 -10.83 -16.35
N GLY A 282 2.65 -11.76 -16.39
CA GLY A 282 3.90 -11.65 -17.14
C GLY A 282 4.11 -12.89 -18.01
N PRO A 283 5.21 -12.98 -18.76
CA PRO A 283 5.49 -14.10 -19.67
C PRO A 283 5.58 -15.46 -18.99
N GLU A 284 5.97 -15.50 -17.72
CA GLU A 284 6.17 -16.72 -16.93
C GLU A 284 5.19 -16.83 -15.76
N GLY A 285 3.96 -16.34 -15.93
CA GLY A 285 2.96 -16.22 -14.87
C GLY A 285 2.95 -14.82 -14.25
N ASN A 286 2.32 -14.67 -13.07
CA ASN A 286 2.28 -13.38 -12.40
C ASN A 286 3.70 -12.90 -12.03
N ALA A 287 3.93 -11.61 -12.20
CA ALA A 287 5.16 -10.92 -11.81
C ALA A 287 4.81 -9.65 -11.03
N LEU A 288 5.77 -9.13 -10.28
CA LEU A 288 5.64 -7.86 -9.59
C LEU A 288 6.21 -6.75 -10.50
N TYR A 289 5.36 -5.80 -10.86
CA TYR A 289 5.77 -4.62 -11.64
C TYR A 289 6.03 -3.46 -10.69
N VAL A 290 7.07 -2.68 -11.01
CA VAL A 290 7.62 -1.65 -10.13
C VAL A 290 7.86 -0.38 -10.93
N THR A 291 7.29 0.73 -10.47
CA THR A 291 7.65 2.08 -10.93
C THR A 291 8.73 2.68 -10.06
N ALA A 292 9.47 3.63 -10.60
CA ALA A 292 10.47 4.41 -9.85
C ALA A 292 10.61 5.83 -10.40
N ILE A 293 11.10 6.73 -9.56
CA ILE A 293 11.39 8.12 -9.94
C ILE A 293 12.46 8.21 -11.05
N ASP A 294 13.25 7.16 -11.25
CA ASP A 294 14.23 7.09 -12.37
C ASP A 294 13.59 6.92 -13.76
N GLY A 295 12.27 6.90 -13.84
CA GLY A 295 11.50 6.86 -15.09
C GLY A 295 11.40 5.49 -15.74
N LYS A 296 11.59 4.43 -14.99
CA LYS A 296 11.50 3.06 -15.49
C LYS A 296 10.33 2.30 -14.89
N LEU A 297 9.66 1.54 -15.75
CA LEU A 297 8.79 0.44 -15.37
C LEU A 297 9.60 -0.86 -15.41
N ARG A 298 9.69 -1.57 -14.31
CA ARG A 298 10.41 -2.83 -14.19
C ARG A 298 9.47 -3.97 -13.88
N ARG A 299 9.84 -5.17 -14.30
CA ARG A 299 9.22 -6.43 -13.92
C ARG A 299 10.20 -7.21 -13.05
N LEU A 300 9.76 -7.60 -11.87
CA LEU A 300 10.46 -8.53 -10.99
C LEU A 300 9.80 -9.90 -11.11
N GLN A 301 10.56 -10.89 -11.63
CA GLN A 301 10.09 -12.26 -11.77
C GLN A 301 10.36 -13.01 -10.47
N PRO A 302 9.32 -13.60 -9.82
CA PRO A 302 9.52 -14.37 -8.60
C PRO A 302 10.27 -15.69 -8.89
N PRO A 303 10.99 -16.24 -7.92
CA PRO A 303 11.44 -17.64 -7.96
C PRO A 303 10.25 -18.60 -8.06
N ALA A 304 10.51 -19.80 -8.57
CA ALA A 304 9.50 -20.85 -8.65
C ALA A 304 8.89 -21.16 -7.27
N GLY A 305 7.57 -21.35 -7.24
CA GLY A 305 6.83 -21.67 -6.01
C GLY A 305 6.33 -20.47 -5.20
N ILE A 306 6.58 -19.25 -5.65
CA ILE A 306 5.96 -18.03 -5.05
C ILE A 306 4.60 -17.78 -5.70
N ASP A 307 3.55 -17.72 -4.88
CA ASP A 307 2.20 -17.35 -5.34
C ASP A 307 2.04 -15.83 -5.31
N LEU A 308 1.92 -15.23 -6.48
CA LEU A 308 1.62 -13.81 -6.66
C LEU A 308 0.15 -13.56 -7.01
N THR A 309 -0.79 -14.30 -6.44
CA THR A 309 -2.21 -13.98 -6.61
C THR A 309 -2.54 -12.70 -5.83
N PRO A 310 -2.87 -11.55 -6.49
CA PRO A 310 -3.10 -10.30 -5.79
C PRO A 310 -4.39 -10.33 -4.98
N VAL A 311 -4.41 -9.55 -3.89
CA VAL A 311 -5.64 -9.11 -3.25
C VAL A 311 -6.16 -7.90 -4.02
N VAL A 312 -7.38 -8.02 -4.54
CA VAL A 312 -8.09 -7.00 -5.34
C VAL A 312 -9.41 -6.61 -4.69
#